data_e25753a343b49a29809f66a77618ea78
#
_entry.id   e25753a343b49a29809f66a77618ea78
#
_cell.length_a   1.000
_cell.length_b   1.000
_cell.length_c   1.000
_cell.angle_alpha   90.00
_cell.angle_beta   90.00
_cell.angle_gamma   90.00
#
_symmetry.space_group_name_H-M   'P 1'
#
loop_
_entity.id
_entity.type
_entity.pdbx_description
1 polymer ?
#
loop_
_entity_poly.entity_id
_entity_poly.type
_entity_poly.pdbx_seq_one_letter_code
_entity_poly.pdbx_strand_id
1 'polypeptide(L)'
;MKTNTVPSRLGLSKLFLVVSALAVIMLGPSRNASAQEGLKTFTGRFDDGATYLIEVPEKWNGTLFLYSHGYLPPGTLNPPADNGDLLVRLFLLSHNYALAGSSYASTGWAIHEALRDQIAVLDTFNSTVGHPTRTIAWGHSLGGIISAGLVQDDPDRFAGAVPLCGVLAGGVGLWNEFLDSAFAFNTLLASGGLQVVNITDPTTNLNNAQQFLSYAQATAQGQARIALTAALVDSSGWIDPFSPQPNPKDYATLEANQFASLQGFPFQLFFALRAELEERAGGNASWNTDVDYEKQLKRSIDYAEVQALYKKAGLSLNADVKTLNSAKRIAADHGAVSYLSQNISFNGDIKVPVLTVHTTGDDIVSVQNEQAYAAVVHAAHNDSLLRQTFVHRAGHCNFTSAETIAALQALIHRLDTGEWEGFEPEDLNETASDLARVYNFLFIGAPAPSPSSFVHYTPAPFLRRSILLIKRTGANSDALYWVPAAQSRARWQHKKMMEQKSDQQRVGLVAR
;
A
#
# COMPACT_ATOMS: atom_id res chain seq x y z
N MET A 1 -60.51 -15.45 -11.47
CA MET A 1 -59.31 -15.97 -10.87
C MET A 1 -58.17 -15.79 -11.90
N LYS A 2 -57.36 -14.77 -11.76
CA LYS A 2 -56.11 -14.58 -12.50
C LYS A 2 -54.97 -14.54 -11.48
N THR A 3 -54.14 -15.55 -11.47
CA THR A 3 -52.98 -15.68 -10.63
C THR A 3 -51.85 -14.84 -11.20
N ASN A 4 -51.45 -13.81 -10.49
CA ASN A 4 -50.24 -13.03 -10.78
C ASN A 4 -49.01 -13.76 -10.21
N THR A 5 -48.19 -14.26 -11.06
CA THR A 5 -46.84 -14.74 -10.71
C THR A 5 -45.84 -13.58 -10.66
N VAL A 6 -45.23 -13.39 -9.50
CA VAL A 6 -44.13 -12.46 -9.26
C VAL A 6 -42.85 -13.09 -9.81
N PRO A 7 -42.02 -12.40 -10.62
CA PRO A 7 -40.72 -12.95 -11.01
C PRO A 7 -39.73 -12.83 -9.88
N SER A 8 -39.13 -13.96 -9.50
CA SER A 8 -38.01 -14.07 -8.56
C SER A 8 -36.77 -13.37 -9.13
N ARG A 9 -36.28 -12.35 -8.46
CA ARG A 9 -34.97 -11.76 -8.70
C ARG A 9 -33.87 -12.69 -8.11
N LEU A 10 -33.36 -13.60 -8.92
CA LEU A 10 -32.10 -14.28 -8.71
C LEU A 10 -31.07 -13.59 -9.60
N GLY A 11 -30.11 -12.90 -9.01
CA GLY A 11 -29.05 -12.28 -9.80
C GLY A 11 -28.16 -11.31 -9.02
N LEU A 12 -27.63 -11.70 -7.85
CA LEU A 12 -26.61 -10.87 -7.15
C LEU A 12 -25.63 -11.74 -6.35
N SER A 13 -25.04 -12.75 -6.97
CA SER A 13 -24.03 -13.58 -6.30
C SER A 13 -22.85 -13.97 -7.19
N LYS A 14 -22.46 -13.11 -8.16
CA LYS A 14 -21.34 -13.42 -9.07
C LYS A 14 -20.27 -12.33 -9.20
N LEU A 15 -20.18 -11.36 -8.28
CA LEU A 15 -19.19 -10.27 -8.42
C LEU A 15 -18.14 -10.20 -7.30
N PHE A 16 -17.98 -11.23 -6.49
CA PHE A 16 -17.04 -11.17 -5.35
C PHE A 16 -15.89 -12.18 -5.41
N LEU A 17 -15.36 -12.49 -6.60
CA LEU A 17 -14.28 -13.49 -6.77
C LEU A 17 -13.13 -13.03 -7.70
N VAL A 18 -12.82 -11.74 -7.75
CA VAL A 18 -11.78 -11.25 -8.69
C VAL A 18 -10.43 -10.91 -8.02
N VAL A 19 -10.35 -10.75 -6.71
CA VAL A 19 -9.07 -10.45 -6.03
C VAL A 19 -8.28 -11.69 -5.63
N SER A 20 -8.87 -12.89 -5.67
CA SER A 20 -8.19 -14.14 -5.25
C SER A 20 -7.82 -15.10 -6.41
N ALA A 21 -8.03 -14.74 -7.67
CA ALA A 21 -7.90 -15.67 -8.80
C ALA A 21 -6.57 -15.58 -9.57
N LEU A 22 -5.63 -14.75 -9.18
CA LEU A 22 -4.32 -14.65 -9.87
C LEU A 22 -3.26 -15.66 -9.37
N ALA A 23 -3.59 -16.54 -8.44
CA ALA A 23 -2.65 -17.54 -7.89
C ALA A 23 -2.86 -18.99 -8.39
N VAL A 24 -3.77 -19.31 -9.31
CA VAL A 24 -4.15 -20.70 -9.62
C VAL A 24 -3.92 -21.14 -11.08
N ILE A 25 -3.20 -20.42 -11.89
CA ILE A 25 -2.85 -20.93 -13.22
C ILE A 25 -1.33 -21.12 -13.34
N MET A 26 -0.76 -22.08 -12.62
CA MET A 26 0.58 -22.64 -12.87
C MET A 26 0.74 -24.05 -12.27
N LEU A 27 -0.16 -24.97 -12.55
CA LEU A 27 0.08 -26.41 -12.36
C LEU A 27 -0.44 -27.19 -13.56
N GLY A 28 0.17 -26.95 -14.72
CA GLY A 28 0.16 -27.89 -15.84
C GLY A 28 1.55 -28.49 -16.00
N PRO A 29 1.70 -29.72 -16.51
CA PRO A 29 3.01 -30.33 -16.71
C PRO A 29 3.85 -29.45 -17.64
N SER A 30 5.07 -29.16 -17.21
CA SER A 30 6.08 -28.37 -17.92
C SER A 30 6.21 -28.82 -19.37
N ARG A 31 5.47 -28.20 -20.28
CA ARG A 31 5.91 -28.09 -21.65
C ARG A 31 6.93 -26.96 -21.66
N ASN A 32 8.15 -27.26 -22.12
CA ASN A 32 9.22 -26.32 -22.36
C ASN A 32 8.65 -25.03 -22.96
N ALA A 33 8.45 -23.99 -22.13
CA ALA A 33 8.37 -22.65 -22.65
C ALA A 33 9.69 -22.47 -23.42
N SER A 34 9.64 -22.19 -24.71
CA SER A 34 10.82 -21.81 -25.48
C SER A 34 11.47 -20.67 -24.71
N ALA A 35 12.65 -20.94 -24.13
CA ALA A 35 13.46 -19.92 -23.48
C ALA A 35 13.58 -18.80 -24.52
N GLN A 36 13.20 -17.57 -24.13
CA GLN A 36 13.42 -16.42 -25.00
C GLN A 36 14.90 -16.38 -25.27
N GLU A 37 15.31 -16.61 -26.55
CA GLU A 37 16.74 -16.72 -26.89
C GLU A 37 17.50 -15.52 -26.28
N GLY A 38 18.52 -15.80 -25.46
CA GLY A 38 19.35 -14.78 -24.85
C GLY A 38 18.92 -14.26 -23.47
N LEU A 39 17.85 -14.77 -22.85
CA LEU A 39 17.50 -14.41 -21.46
C LEU A 39 18.20 -15.34 -20.46
N LYS A 40 18.98 -14.79 -19.54
CA LYS A 40 19.57 -15.51 -18.42
C LYS A 40 18.68 -15.35 -17.18
N THR A 41 18.31 -16.45 -16.55
CA THR A 41 17.48 -16.47 -15.34
C THR A 41 18.25 -17.11 -14.19
N PHE A 42 18.30 -16.44 -13.05
CA PHE A 42 18.91 -16.94 -11.83
C PHE A 42 17.85 -16.97 -10.71
N THR A 43 17.76 -18.10 -10.03
CA THR A 43 16.88 -18.29 -8.89
C THR A 43 17.64 -18.96 -7.76
N GLY A 44 17.23 -18.71 -6.53
CA GLY A 44 17.83 -19.35 -5.37
C GLY A 44 17.05 -19.04 -4.10
N ARG A 45 17.65 -19.42 -2.98
CA ARG A 45 17.09 -19.24 -1.64
C ARG A 45 18.17 -18.70 -0.72
N PHE A 46 17.81 -17.72 0.10
CA PHE A 46 18.64 -17.20 1.19
C PHE A 46 18.51 -18.06 2.45
N ASP A 47 19.42 -17.89 3.40
CA ASP A 47 19.47 -18.67 4.65
C ASP A 47 18.23 -18.46 5.52
N ASP A 48 17.57 -17.30 5.42
CA ASP A 48 16.33 -17.01 6.14
C ASP A 48 15.08 -17.58 5.48
N GLY A 49 15.23 -18.24 4.33
CA GLY A 49 14.15 -18.90 3.59
C GLY A 49 13.56 -18.07 2.46
N ALA A 50 13.89 -16.79 2.32
CA ALA A 50 13.46 -15.99 1.17
C ALA A 50 14.01 -16.58 -0.13
N THR A 51 13.23 -16.50 -1.20
CA THR A 51 13.66 -16.91 -2.54
C THR A 51 13.80 -15.69 -3.43
N TYR A 52 14.63 -15.78 -4.46
CA TYR A 52 14.83 -14.68 -5.40
C TYR A 52 14.70 -15.12 -6.86
N LEU A 53 14.33 -14.16 -7.69
CA LEU A 53 14.33 -14.27 -9.15
C LEU A 53 15.11 -13.10 -9.72
N ILE A 54 16.04 -13.39 -10.64
CA ILE A 54 16.83 -12.41 -11.40
C ILE A 54 16.74 -12.79 -12.86
N GLU A 55 16.38 -11.84 -13.72
CA GLU A 55 16.30 -12.00 -15.17
C GLU A 55 17.15 -10.96 -15.88
N VAL A 56 18.07 -11.43 -16.73
CA VAL A 56 19.06 -10.58 -17.41
C VAL A 56 19.03 -10.85 -18.91
N PRO A 57 18.61 -9.89 -19.75
CA PRO A 57 18.65 -10.03 -21.19
C PRO A 57 20.11 -10.06 -21.70
N GLU A 58 20.36 -10.73 -22.81
CA GLU A 58 21.70 -10.89 -23.39
C GLU A 58 22.40 -9.55 -23.63
N LYS A 59 21.64 -8.55 -24.08
CA LYS A 59 22.15 -7.19 -24.35
C LYS A 59 21.80 -6.23 -23.22
N TRP A 60 21.95 -6.68 -21.96
CA TRP A 60 21.63 -5.84 -20.80
C TRP A 60 22.29 -4.45 -20.89
N ASN A 61 21.49 -3.41 -20.70
CA ASN A 61 21.91 -2.01 -20.84
C ASN A 61 22.55 -1.39 -19.59
N GLY A 62 22.78 -2.19 -18.54
CA GLY A 62 23.36 -1.72 -17.27
C GLY A 62 22.33 -1.26 -16.24
N THR A 63 21.05 -1.15 -16.58
CA THR A 63 20.00 -0.78 -15.63
C THR A 63 19.32 -2.01 -15.04
N LEU A 64 19.14 -2.02 -13.73
CA LEU A 64 18.41 -3.03 -12.97
C LEU A 64 17.13 -2.42 -12.39
N PHE A 65 15.99 -3.06 -12.59
CA PHE A 65 14.75 -2.81 -11.87
C PHE A 65 14.61 -3.81 -10.73
N LEU A 66 14.61 -3.34 -9.49
CA LEU A 66 14.38 -4.13 -8.30
C LEU A 66 12.92 -3.97 -7.88
N TYR A 67 12.13 -5.03 -8.05
CA TYR A 67 10.70 -5.04 -7.75
C TYR A 67 10.42 -5.51 -6.34
N SER A 68 9.56 -4.78 -5.66
CA SER A 68 8.99 -5.15 -4.36
C SER A 68 7.51 -5.47 -4.51
N HIS A 69 7.10 -6.71 -4.20
CA HIS A 69 5.71 -7.12 -4.33
C HIS A 69 4.82 -6.58 -3.20
N GLY A 70 3.51 -6.56 -3.43
CA GLY A 70 2.50 -6.13 -2.47
C GLY A 70 2.28 -7.13 -1.32
N TYR A 71 1.30 -6.81 -0.47
CA TYR A 71 0.92 -7.65 0.68
C TYR A 71 0.40 -9.01 0.23
N LEU A 72 0.95 -10.07 0.78
CA LEU A 72 0.45 -11.44 0.67
C LEU A 72 -0.12 -11.86 2.03
N PRO A 73 -1.37 -12.33 2.11
CA PRO A 73 -1.94 -12.78 3.38
C PRO A 73 -1.09 -13.87 4.05
N PRO A 74 -1.02 -13.89 5.39
CA PRO A 74 -0.24 -14.90 6.12
C PRO A 74 -0.58 -16.32 5.70
N GLY A 75 0.46 -17.15 5.50
CA GLY A 75 0.30 -18.56 5.13
C GLY A 75 -0.07 -18.83 3.67
N THR A 76 -0.12 -17.81 2.81
CA THR A 76 -0.32 -18.00 1.37
C THR A 76 0.99 -18.35 0.66
N LEU A 77 0.90 -18.77 -0.61
CA LEU A 77 2.09 -19.00 -1.44
C LEU A 77 2.91 -17.71 -1.54
N ASN A 78 4.21 -17.86 -1.45
CA ASN A 78 5.19 -16.78 -1.44
C ASN A 78 6.30 -17.01 -2.49
N PRO A 79 5.99 -16.94 -3.79
CA PRO A 79 7.00 -17.05 -4.84
C PRO A 79 7.83 -15.76 -4.94
N PRO A 80 9.09 -15.84 -5.42
CA PRO A 80 9.84 -14.64 -5.75
C PRO A 80 9.18 -13.91 -6.92
N ALA A 81 9.16 -12.59 -6.87
CA ALA A 81 8.58 -11.75 -7.91
C ALA A 81 9.56 -10.62 -8.30
N ASP A 82 9.89 -10.52 -9.57
CA ASP A 82 10.72 -9.48 -10.16
C ASP A 82 9.91 -8.43 -10.94
N ASN A 83 8.61 -8.57 -10.94
CA ASN A 83 7.64 -7.67 -11.58
C ASN A 83 6.26 -7.80 -10.96
N GLY A 84 5.41 -6.79 -11.18
CA GLY A 84 4.01 -6.80 -10.76
C GLY A 84 3.03 -7.10 -11.89
N ASP A 85 3.50 -7.13 -13.14
CA ASP A 85 2.67 -7.28 -14.34
C ASP A 85 3.48 -7.92 -15.46
N LEU A 86 2.93 -8.96 -16.08
CA LEU A 86 3.59 -9.70 -17.16
C LEU A 86 3.93 -8.82 -18.37
N LEU A 87 3.07 -7.88 -18.76
CA LEU A 87 3.32 -7.03 -19.92
C LEU A 87 4.40 -5.98 -19.61
N VAL A 88 4.41 -5.43 -18.41
CA VAL A 88 5.52 -4.56 -17.94
C VAL A 88 6.84 -5.33 -17.94
N ARG A 89 6.86 -6.57 -17.44
CA ARG A 89 8.04 -7.43 -17.51
C ARG A 89 8.53 -7.62 -18.94
N LEU A 90 7.65 -8.00 -19.86
CA LEU A 90 8.00 -8.21 -21.28
C LEU A 90 8.53 -6.93 -21.92
N PHE A 91 7.94 -5.78 -21.61
CA PHE A 91 8.41 -4.48 -22.08
C PHE A 91 9.83 -4.20 -21.58
N LEU A 92 10.08 -4.29 -20.28
CA LEU A 92 11.38 -3.99 -19.68
C LEU A 92 12.48 -4.92 -20.24
N LEU A 93 12.24 -6.22 -20.29
CA LEU A 93 13.21 -7.17 -20.85
C LEU A 93 13.51 -6.93 -22.33
N SER A 94 12.48 -6.57 -23.14
CA SER A 94 12.65 -6.26 -24.57
C SER A 94 13.45 -4.97 -24.81
N HIS A 95 13.48 -4.08 -23.82
CA HIS A 95 14.31 -2.85 -23.80
C HIS A 95 15.66 -3.04 -23.11
N ASN A 96 16.06 -4.30 -22.92
CA ASN A 96 17.35 -4.68 -22.33
C ASN A 96 17.57 -4.26 -20.88
N TYR A 97 16.51 -4.07 -20.09
CA TYR A 97 16.58 -3.89 -18.64
C TYR A 97 16.65 -5.24 -17.93
N ALA A 98 17.46 -5.36 -16.90
CA ALA A 98 17.44 -6.50 -16.00
C ALA A 98 16.37 -6.32 -14.92
N LEU A 99 15.78 -7.42 -14.47
CA LEU A 99 14.77 -7.46 -13.43
C LEU A 99 15.25 -8.31 -12.27
N ALA A 100 14.88 -7.94 -11.05
CA ALA A 100 15.14 -8.75 -9.86
C ALA A 100 14.08 -8.48 -8.78
N GLY A 101 13.89 -9.47 -7.91
CA GLY A 101 13.07 -9.32 -6.71
C GLY A 101 13.08 -10.56 -5.84
N SER A 102 12.60 -10.38 -4.62
CA SER A 102 12.52 -11.42 -3.57
C SER A 102 11.08 -11.81 -3.30
N SER A 103 10.90 -13.01 -2.73
CA SER A 103 9.64 -13.43 -2.10
C SER A 103 9.45 -12.84 -0.69
N TYR A 104 10.50 -12.22 -0.13
CA TYR A 104 10.69 -12.01 1.30
C TYR A 104 10.72 -13.33 2.10
N ALA A 105 11.27 -13.31 3.31
CA ALA A 105 11.34 -14.52 4.16
C ALA A 105 9.98 -14.95 4.72
N SER A 106 8.99 -14.05 4.73
CA SER A 106 7.63 -14.33 5.21
C SER A 106 6.57 -13.55 4.43
N THR A 107 5.31 -13.96 4.59
CA THR A 107 4.11 -13.21 4.15
C THR A 107 3.60 -12.32 5.28
N GLY A 108 2.51 -11.58 5.07
CA GLY A 108 1.97 -10.62 6.03
C GLY A 108 2.62 -9.24 5.91
N TRP A 109 2.74 -8.53 7.03
CA TRP A 109 3.38 -7.20 7.09
C TRP A 109 4.91 -7.32 7.11
N ALA A 110 5.48 -7.96 6.10
CA ALA A 110 6.87 -8.41 6.02
C ALA A 110 7.88 -7.31 5.62
N ILE A 111 7.71 -6.06 6.09
CA ILE A 111 8.59 -4.94 5.70
C ILE A 111 10.02 -5.15 6.21
N HIS A 112 10.17 -5.65 7.44
CA HIS A 112 11.48 -5.93 8.02
C HIS A 112 12.30 -6.91 7.18
N GLU A 113 11.66 -8.00 6.79
CA GLU A 113 12.27 -9.03 5.94
C GLU A 113 12.54 -8.49 4.55
N ALA A 114 11.56 -7.80 3.96
CA ALA A 114 11.66 -7.26 2.61
C ALA A 114 12.83 -6.30 2.41
N LEU A 115 13.07 -5.38 3.34
CA LEU A 115 14.20 -4.45 3.27
C LEU A 115 15.53 -5.18 3.22
N ARG A 116 15.70 -6.21 4.05
CA ARG A 116 16.91 -7.02 4.10
C ARG A 116 17.06 -7.88 2.85
N ASP A 117 15.99 -8.55 2.45
CA ASP A 117 16.00 -9.54 1.38
C ASP A 117 16.19 -8.87 0.01
N GLN A 118 15.63 -7.67 -0.19
CA GLN A 118 15.87 -6.89 -1.41
C GLN A 118 17.34 -6.44 -1.53
N ILE A 119 17.99 -6.08 -0.43
CA ILE A 119 19.43 -5.80 -0.43
C ILE A 119 20.24 -7.07 -0.70
N ALA A 120 19.85 -8.22 -0.16
CA ALA A 120 20.47 -9.52 -0.46
C ALA A 120 20.33 -9.89 -1.95
N VAL A 121 19.17 -9.57 -2.58
CA VAL A 121 19.01 -9.73 -4.04
C VAL A 121 20.01 -8.87 -4.80
N LEU A 122 20.21 -7.60 -4.42
CA LEU A 122 21.22 -6.73 -5.05
C LEU A 122 22.66 -7.27 -4.89
N ASP A 123 22.98 -7.78 -3.71
CA ASP A 123 24.32 -8.38 -3.48
C ASP A 123 24.51 -9.65 -4.31
N THR A 124 23.45 -10.46 -4.45
CA THR A 124 23.45 -11.63 -5.33
C THR A 124 23.59 -11.23 -6.80
N PHE A 125 22.86 -10.21 -7.25
CA PHE A 125 22.98 -9.68 -8.60
C PHE A 125 24.42 -9.22 -8.87
N ASN A 126 25.01 -8.42 -7.98
CA ASN A 126 26.37 -7.91 -8.10
C ASN A 126 27.41 -9.04 -8.23
N SER A 127 27.27 -10.11 -7.44
CA SER A 127 28.21 -11.24 -7.45
C SER A 127 28.02 -12.18 -8.65
N THR A 128 26.81 -12.29 -9.19
CA THR A 128 26.45 -13.28 -10.23
C THR A 128 26.47 -12.69 -11.63
N VAL A 129 26.03 -11.44 -11.78
CA VAL A 129 25.88 -10.75 -13.07
C VAL A 129 26.92 -9.66 -13.23
N GLY A 130 27.15 -8.88 -12.17
CA GLY A 130 28.01 -7.71 -12.14
C GLY A 130 27.26 -6.48 -11.61
N HIS A 131 27.97 -5.37 -11.40
CA HIS A 131 27.40 -4.15 -10.84
C HIS A 131 26.56 -3.42 -11.89
N PRO A 132 25.26 -3.13 -11.59
CA PRO A 132 24.45 -2.26 -12.45
C PRO A 132 25.05 -0.84 -12.46
N THR A 133 24.94 -0.16 -13.59
CA THR A 133 25.26 1.27 -13.68
C THR A 133 24.23 2.10 -12.91
N ARG A 134 22.98 1.60 -12.82
CA ARG A 134 21.91 2.17 -12.00
C ARG A 134 20.90 1.09 -11.58
N THR A 135 20.39 1.21 -10.36
CA THR A 135 19.29 0.40 -9.84
C THR A 135 18.10 1.28 -9.56
N ILE A 136 16.91 0.90 -10.03
CA ILE A 136 15.64 1.56 -9.79
C ILE A 136 14.79 0.66 -8.90
N ALA A 137 14.39 1.15 -7.72
CA ALA A 137 13.45 0.46 -6.86
C ALA A 137 12.01 0.76 -7.30
N TRP A 138 11.16 -0.24 -7.40
CA TRP A 138 9.74 -0.04 -7.70
C TRP A 138 8.89 -1.10 -7.07
N GLY A 139 7.60 -0.83 -6.91
CA GLY A 139 6.70 -1.80 -6.28
C GLY A 139 5.32 -1.25 -6.02
N HIS A 140 4.37 -2.17 -5.80
CA HIS A 140 2.96 -1.86 -5.60
C HIS A 140 2.55 -2.04 -4.13
N SER A 141 1.66 -1.17 -3.62
CA SER A 141 1.05 -1.34 -2.29
C SER A 141 2.11 -1.42 -1.17
N LEU A 142 2.19 -2.54 -0.44
CA LEU A 142 3.28 -2.82 0.49
C LEU A 142 4.66 -2.71 -0.19
N GLY A 143 4.78 -3.11 -1.46
CA GLY A 143 6.00 -2.92 -2.24
C GLY A 143 6.31 -1.45 -2.52
N GLY A 144 5.30 -0.59 -2.55
CA GLY A 144 5.46 0.86 -2.67
C GLY A 144 6.13 1.49 -1.44
N ILE A 145 5.71 1.11 -0.21
CA ILE A 145 6.41 1.58 0.99
C ILE A 145 7.83 1.02 1.07
N ILE A 146 8.03 -0.24 0.64
CA ILE A 146 9.36 -0.88 0.63
C ILE A 146 10.29 -0.15 -0.35
N SER A 147 9.87 0.11 -1.59
CA SER A 147 10.71 0.79 -2.58
C SER A 147 11.06 2.23 -2.16
N ALA A 148 10.12 2.97 -1.57
CA ALA A 148 10.42 4.29 -0.99
C ALA A 148 11.35 4.20 0.24
N GLY A 149 11.20 3.17 1.07
CA GLY A 149 12.06 2.91 2.23
C GLY A 149 13.49 2.55 1.84
N LEU A 150 13.67 1.70 0.84
CA LEU A 150 14.99 1.31 0.32
C LEU A 150 15.82 2.51 -0.11
N VAL A 151 15.23 3.46 -0.86
CA VAL A 151 15.96 4.65 -1.33
C VAL A 151 16.19 5.69 -0.23
N GLN A 152 15.40 5.67 0.84
CA GLN A 152 15.65 6.49 2.03
C GLN A 152 16.79 5.91 2.87
N ASP A 153 16.81 4.59 3.09
CA ASP A 153 17.71 3.93 4.05
C ASP A 153 19.08 3.60 3.44
N ASP A 154 19.10 3.22 2.15
CA ASP A 154 20.33 2.87 1.41
C ASP A 154 20.45 3.66 0.08
N PRO A 155 20.43 5.02 0.11
CA PRO A 155 20.36 5.84 -1.10
C PRO A 155 21.54 5.62 -2.07
N ASP A 156 22.70 5.21 -1.57
CA ASP A 156 23.90 4.98 -2.40
C ASP A 156 23.76 3.72 -3.29
N ARG A 157 22.76 2.88 -3.03
CA ARG A 157 22.50 1.65 -3.80
C ARG A 157 21.53 1.87 -4.95
N PHE A 158 20.83 3.01 -5.00
CA PHE A 158 19.74 3.27 -5.91
C PHE A 158 19.92 4.58 -6.66
N ALA A 159 19.48 4.60 -7.92
CA ALA A 159 19.43 5.80 -8.73
C ALA A 159 18.07 6.54 -8.57
N GLY A 160 17.01 5.83 -8.23
CA GLY A 160 15.67 6.40 -8.03
C GLY A 160 14.64 5.34 -7.64
N ALA A 161 13.39 5.77 -7.39
CA ALA A 161 12.29 4.88 -7.07
C ALA A 161 10.97 5.27 -7.73
N VAL A 162 10.13 4.25 -8.03
CA VAL A 162 8.73 4.40 -8.47
C VAL A 162 7.82 3.60 -7.52
N PRO A 163 7.42 4.16 -6.38
CA PRO A 163 6.36 3.59 -5.55
C PRO A 163 4.99 3.74 -6.23
N LEU A 164 4.24 2.64 -6.40
CA LEU A 164 2.90 2.64 -6.96
C LEU A 164 1.89 2.28 -5.86
N CYS A 165 0.82 3.10 -5.71
CA CYS A 165 -0.23 2.91 -4.69
C CYS A 165 0.34 2.60 -3.28
N GLY A 166 1.46 3.25 -2.94
CA GLY A 166 2.27 2.94 -1.77
C GLY A 166 1.67 3.41 -0.45
N VAL A 167 1.98 2.69 0.65
CA VAL A 167 1.63 3.10 2.01
C VAL A 167 2.58 4.21 2.46
N LEU A 168 2.46 5.38 1.86
CA LEU A 168 3.45 6.46 2.00
C LEU A 168 3.25 7.35 3.24
N ALA A 169 2.16 7.14 4.00
CA ALA A 169 2.03 7.65 5.37
C ALA A 169 2.86 6.83 6.39
N GLY A 170 3.51 5.74 5.94
CA GLY A 170 4.23 4.80 6.78
C GLY A 170 3.33 3.82 7.51
N GLY A 171 3.90 2.72 8.01
CA GLY A 171 3.14 1.68 8.69
C GLY A 171 2.38 2.19 9.90
N VAL A 172 2.98 3.04 10.73
CA VAL A 172 2.32 3.63 11.90
C VAL A 172 1.12 4.50 11.49
N GLY A 173 1.25 5.30 10.42
CA GLY A 173 0.18 6.13 9.90
C GLY A 173 -1.03 5.31 9.47
N LEU A 174 -0.81 4.35 8.58
CA LEU A 174 -1.85 3.48 8.03
C LEU A 174 -2.58 2.69 9.13
N TRP A 175 -1.85 2.02 10.02
CA TRP A 175 -2.47 1.18 11.03
C TRP A 175 -3.21 1.98 12.11
N ASN A 176 -2.84 3.24 12.35
CA ASN A 176 -3.62 4.16 13.17
C ASN A 176 -4.90 4.62 12.47
N GLU A 177 -4.85 4.92 11.17
CA GLU A 177 -6.03 5.26 10.36
C GLU A 177 -7.03 4.09 10.35
N PHE A 178 -6.57 2.87 10.13
CA PHE A 178 -7.39 1.65 10.21
C PHE A 178 -7.98 1.44 11.62
N LEU A 179 -7.24 1.75 12.68
CA LEU A 179 -7.77 1.70 14.04
C LEU A 179 -8.93 2.68 14.23
N ASP A 180 -8.86 3.90 13.70
CA ASP A 180 -9.92 4.89 13.86
C ASP A 180 -11.23 4.42 13.25
N SER A 181 -11.20 3.85 12.04
CA SER A 181 -12.35 3.26 11.39
C SER A 181 -12.89 2.05 12.15
N ALA A 182 -12.03 1.09 12.51
CA ALA A 182 -12.41 -0.10 13.28
C ALA A 182 -13.00 0.27 14.66
N PHE A 183 -12.43 1.26 15.34
CA PHE A 183 -12.91 1.75 16.62
C PHE A 183 -14.30 2.40 16.51
N ALA A 184 -14.52 3.23 15.51
CA ALA A 184 -15.81 3.86 15.26
C ALA A 184 -16.87 2.81 14.93
N PHE A 185 -16.55 1.86 14.05
CA PHE A 185 -17.43 0.74 13.72
C PHE A 185 -17.81 -0.07 14.97
N ASN A 186 -16.82 -0.51 15.73
CA ASN A 186 -17.04 -1.30 16.94
C ASN A 186 -17.89 -0.56 17.97
N THR A 187 -17.63 0.74 18.16
CA THR A 187 -18.35 1.56 19.14
C THR A 187 -19.81 1.83 18.75
N LEU A 188 -20.05 2.17 17.49
CA LEU A 188 -21.35 2.65 17.02
C LEU A 188 -22.26 1.56 16.44
N LEU A 189 -21.70 0.47 15.93
CA LEU A 189 -22.43 -0.55 15.18
C LEU A 189 -22.34 -1.95 15.79
N ALA A 190 -21.27 -2.26 16.54
CA ALA A 190 -21.09 -3.56 17.19
C ALA A 190 -21.19 -3.50 18.71
N SER A 191 -21.53 -2.34 19.30
CA SER A 191 -21.69 -2.14 20.76
C SER A 191 -20.50 -2.64 21.61
N GLY A 192 -19.27 -2.54 21.05
CA GLY A 192 -18.06 -3.02 21.72
C GLY A 192 -17.81 -4.52 21.61
N GLY A 193 -18.59 -5.25 20.80
CA GLY A 193 -18.51 -6.71 20.70
C GLY A 193 -17.37 -7.26 19.83
N LEU A 194 -16.50 -6.39 19.30
CA LEU A 194 -15.36 -6.78 18.46
C LEU A 194 -14.02 -6.47 19.12
N GLN A 195 -13.02 -7.30 18.83
CA GLN A 195 -11.63 -6.97 19.13
C GLN A 195 -11.08 -6.09 18.00
N VAL A 196 -10.68 -4.86 18.33
CA VAL A 196 -10.07 -3.93 17.35
C VAL A 196 -8.56 -3.85 17.48
N VAL A 197 -8.01 -4.39 18.59
CA VAL A 197 -6.59 -4.63 18.86
C VAL A 197 -6.46 -5.89 19.72
N ASN A 198 -5.29 -6.49 19.77
CA ASN A 198 -5.00 -7.72 20.51
C ASN A 198 -5.99 -8.84 20.14
N ILE A 199 -6.15 -9.04 18.83
CA ILE A 199 -7.12 -9.98 18.27
C ILE A 199 -6.65 -11.42 18.51
N THR A 200 -7.43 -12.18 19.29
CA THR A 200 -7.07 -13.58 19.70
C THR A 200 -7.73 -14.64 18.83
N ASP A 201 -8.86 -14.35 18.20
CA ASP A 201 -9.55 -15.21 17.23
C ASP A 201 -9.92 -14.38 15.99
N PRO A 202 -8.99 -14.25 15.04
CA PRO A 202 -9.19 -13.44 13.84
C PRO A 202 -10.39 -13.89 13.00
N THR A 203 -10.63 -15.22 12.92
CA THR A 203 -11.72 -15.77 12.10
C THR A 203 -13.09 -15.40 12.67
N THR A 204 -13.32 -15.68 13.95
CA THR A 204 -14.58 -15.36 14.61
C THR A 204 -14.80 -13.84 14.65
N ASN A 205 -13.76 -13.07 14.93
CA ASN A 205 -13.84 -11.62 15.01
C ASN A 205 -14.25 -10.99 13.66
N LEU A 206 -13.64 -11.43 12.55
CA LEU A 206 -14.01 -10.98 11.20
C LEU A 206 -15.45 -11.38 10.83
N ASN A 207 -15.84 -12.64 11.09
CA ASN A 207 -17.19 -13.10 10.80
C ASN A 207 -18.25 -12.26 11.55
N ASN A 208 -17.99 -11.95 12.82
CA ASN A 208 -18.86 -11.08 13.61
C ASN A 208 -18.91 -9.65 13.02
N ALA A 209 -17.76 -9.10 12.63
CA ALA A 209 -17.69 -7.77 12.01
C ALA A 209 -18.50 -7.71 10.71
N GLN A 210 -18.39 -8.71 9.84
CA GLN A 210 -19.16 -8.83 8.60
C GLN A 210 -20.66 -8.93 8.87
N GLN A 211 -21.05 -9.65 9.92
CA GLN A 211 -22.44 -9.77 10.32
C GLN A 211 -23.01 -8.42 10.81
N PHE A 212 -22.27 -7.71 11.68
CA PHE A 212 -22.67 -6.39 12.14
C PHE A 212 -22.78 -5.38 10.99
N LEU A 213 -21.83 -5.42 10.05
CA LEU A 213 -21.84 -4.58 8.85
C LEU A 213 -23.11 -4.83 8.02
N SER A 214 -23.45 -6.10 7.78
CA SER A 214 -24.64 -6.50 7.03
C SER A 214 -25.93 -6.07 7.74
N TYR A 215 -26.01 -6.17 9.07
CA TYR A 215 -27.16 -5.69 9.83
C TYR A 215 -27.28 -4.16 9.79
N ALA A 216 -26.16 -3.46 9.87
CA ALA A 216 -26.15 -1.99 9.78
C ALA A 216 -26.65 -1.52 8.41
N GLN A 217 -26.25 -2.15 7.32
CA GLN A 217 -26.66 -1.80 5.95
C GLN A 217 -28.17 -1.90 5.74
N ALA A 218 -28.87 -2.70 6.52
CA ALA A 218 -30.33 -2.88 6.40
C ALA A 218 -31.14 -1.67 6.89
N THR A 219 -30.53 -0.67 7.51
CA THR A 219 -31.24 0.49 8.09
C THR A 219 -30.59 1.81 7.71
N ALA A 220 -31.41 2.87 7.57
CA ALA A 220 -30.87 4.21 7.29
C ALA A 220 -29.92 4.71 8.40
N GLN A 221 -30.15 4.33 9.64
CA GLN A 221 -29.30 4.66 10.78
C GLN A 221 -27.94 3.95 10.69
N GLY A 222 -27.95 2.68 10.29
CA GLY A 222 -26.72 1.92 10.09
C GLY A 222 -25.93 2.44 8.90
N GLN A 223 -26.57 2.73 7.77
CA GLN A 223 -25.94 3.32 6.58
C GLN A 223 -25.23 4.64 6.93
N ALA A 224 -25.87 5.53 7.68
CA ALA A 224 -25.22 6.78 8.11
C ALA A 224 -23.97 6.54 8.96
N ARG A 225 -23.97 5.53 9.83
CA ARG A 225 -22.81 5.16 10.66
C ARG A 225 -21.73 4.43 9.86
N ILE A 226 -22.10 3.66 8.83
CA ILE A 226 -21.13 3.07 7.87
C ILE A 226 -20.39 4.19 7.15
N ALA A 227 -21.11 5.19 6.64
CA ALA A 227 -20.47 6.35 6.01
C ALA A 227 -19.51 7.09 6.96
N LEU A 228 -19.87 7.26 8.26
CA LEU A 228 -18.98 7.83 9.25
C LEU A 228 -17.72 6.96 9.44
N THR A 229 -17.88 5.63 9.48
CA THR A 229 -16.78 4.68 9.60
C THR A 229 -15.83 4.80 8.39
N ALA A 230 -16.38 4.84 7.18
CA ALA A 230 -15.63 5.02 5.93
C ALA A 230 -14.91 6.38 5.87
N ALA A 231 -15.57 7.45 6.34
CA ALA A 231 -15.01 8.79 6.37
C ALA A 231 -13.79 8.95 7.29
N LEU A 232 -13.58 8.07 8.26
CA LEU A 232 -12.41 8.11 9.15
C LEU A 232 -11.14 7.49 8.55
N VAL A 233 -11.26 6.88 7.37
CA VAL A 233 -10.14 6.40 6.54
C VAL A 233 -10.17 7.01 5.14
N ASP A 234 -11.02 8.04 4.91
CA ASP A 234 -11.27 8.62 3.58
C ASP A 234 -11.45 7.51 2.50
N SER A 235 -12.23 6.46 2.84
CA SER A 235 -12.48 5.32 1.94
C SER A 235 -13.27 5.78 0.73
N SER A 236 -12.72 5.57 -0.46
CA SER A 236 -13.35 6.01 -1.69
C SER A 236 -14.76 5.43 -1.87
N GLY A 237 -15.71 6.29 -2.22
CA GLY A 237 -17.02 5.89 -2.68
C GLY A 237 -17.07 5.49 -4.17
N TRP A 238 -15.93 5.29 -4.80
CA TRP A 238 -15.78 4.82 -6.18
C TRP A 238 -14.90 3.58 -6.22
N ILE A 239 -15.49 2.39 -6.46
CA ILE A 239 -14.81 1.10 -6.32
C ILE A 239 -14.75 0.27 -7.61
N ASP A 240 -15.56 0.61 -8.63
CA ASP A 240 -15.56 -0.10 -9.91
C ASP A 240 -14.75 0.68 -10.95
N PRO A 241 -13.57 0.17 -11.38
CA PRO A 241 -12.71 0.87 -12.34
C PRO A 241 -13.28 0.91 -13.76
N PHE A 242 -14.34 0.15 -14.06
CA PHE A 242 -15.03 0.15 -15.35
C PHE A 242 -16.26 1.05 -15.39
N SER A 243 -16.63 1.62 -14.25
CA SER A 243 -17.74 2.56 -14.13
C SER A 243 -17.24 3.98 -13.91
N PRO A 244 -17.92 5.02 -14.42
CA PRO A 244 -17.55 6.40 -14.13
C PRO A 244 -17.65 6.70 -12.63
N GLN A 245 -16.86 7.66 -12.18
CA GLN A 245 -16.91 8.13 -10.80
C GLN A 245 -18.33 8.58 -10.45
N PRO A 246 -18.90 8.13 -9.33
CA PRO A 246 -20.22 8.59 -8.87
C PRO A 246 -20.27 10.10 -8.69
N ASN A 247 -21.45 10.68 -8.90
CA ASN A 247 -21.64 12.09 -8.58
C ASN A 247 -21.32 12.32 -7.09
N PRO A 248 -20.47 13.31 -6.73
CA PRO A 248 -20.07 13.57 -5.35
C PRO A 248 -21.21 13.98 -4.40
N LYS A 249 -22.43 14.20 -4.93
CA LYS A 249 -23.66 14.45 -4.15
C LYS A 249 -24.63 13.28 -4.17
N ASP A 250 -24.31 12.20 -4.86
CA ASP A 250 -25.09 10.96 -4.79
C ASP A 250 -24.64 10.11 -3.60
N TYR A 251 -24.95 10.62 -2.42
CA TYR A 251 -24.56 10.02 -1.15
C TYR A 251 -25.10 8.60 -0.93
N ALA A 252 -26.17 8.22 -1.63
CA ALA A 252 -26.69 6.85 -1.55
C ALA A 252 -25.78 5.86 -2.31
N THR A 253 -25.30 6.27 -3.48
CA THR A 253 -24.34 5.46 -4.26
C THR A 253 -22.97 5.44 -3.59
N LEU A 254 -22.50 6.58 -3.07
CA LEU A 254 -21.21 6.65 -2.35
C LEU A 254 -21.21 5.72 -1.15
N GLU A 255 -22.21 5.78 -0.28
CA GLU A 255 -22.36 4.92 0.90
C GLU A 255 -22.47 3.43 0.52
N ALA A 256 -23.24 3.09 -0.51
CA ALA A 256 -23.35 1.71 -0.96
C ALA A 256 -22.01 1.14 -1.46
N ASN A 257 -21.20 1.96 -2.12
CA ASN A 257 -19.87 1.60 -2.55
C ASN A 257 -18.90 1.50 -1.36
N GLN A 258 -18.96 2.42 -0.40
CA GLN A 258 -18.18 2.36 0.83
C GLN A 258 -18.52 1.10 1.65
N PHE A 259 -19.80 0.75 1.77
CA PHE A 259 -20.21 -0.52 2.35
C PHE A 259 -19.58 -1.72 1.63
N ALA A 260 -19.63 -1.74 0.30
CA ALA A 260 -19.07 -2.83 -0.49
C ALA A 260 -17.53 -2.91 -0.36
N SER A 261 -16.85 -1.77 -0.31
CA SER A 261 -15.40 -1.72 -0.03
C SER A 261 -15.08 -2.28 1.35
N LEU A 262 -15.73 -1.77 2.40
CA LEU A 262 -15.50 -2.22 3.78
C LEU A 262 -15.78 -3.72 3.96
N GLN A 263 -16.78 -4.27 3.27
CA GLN A 263 -17.07 -5.71 3.27
C GLN A 263 -15.91 -6.55 2.68
N GLY A 264 -15.08 -5.93 1.85
CA GLY A 264 -13.93 -6.55 1.19
C GLY A 264 -12.68 -6.66 2.06
N PHE A 265 -11.55 -6.30 1.49
CA PHE A 265 -10.24 -6.41 2.12
C PHE A 265 -10.03 -5.48 3.33
N PRO A 266 -10.57 -4.24 3.39
CA PRO A 266 -10.39 -3.39 4.56
C PRO A 266 -10.83 -4.06 5.88
N PHE A 267 -11.98 -4.74 5.93
CA PHE A 267 -12.40 -5.42 7.17
C PHE A 267 -11.52 -6.60 7.54
N GLN A 268 -10.92 -7.27 6.56
CA GLN A 268 -9.90 -8.27 6.86
C GLN A 268 -8.70 -7.64 7.55
N LEU A 269 -8.22 -6.49 7.08
CA LEU A 269 -7.13 -5.73 7.72
C LEU A 269 -7.53 -5.27 9.13
N PHE A 270 -8.74 -4.75 9.31
CA PHE A 270 -9.18 -4.19 10.60
C PHE A 270 -9.41 -5.26 11.66
N PHE A 271 -10.03 -6.38 11.31
CA PHE A 271 -10.62 -7.32 12.25
C PHE A 271 -10.01 -8.73 12.22
N ALA A 272 -9.05 -8.99 11.33
CA ALA A 272 -8.36 -10.28 11.27
C ALA A 272 -6.84 -10.13 11.08
N LEU A 273 -6.39 -9.55 9.97
CA LEU A 273 -4.97 -9.51 9.58
C LEU A 273 -4.12 -8.63 10.51
N ARG A 274 -4.74 -7.74 11.28
CA ARG A 274 -4.09 -7.01 12.37
C ARG A 274 -3.45 -7.95 13.40
N ALA A 275 -3.99 -9.14 13.64
CA ALA A 275 -3.43 -10.11 14.58
C ALA A 275 -2.00 -10.53 14.20
N GLU A 276 -1.74 -10.73 12.90
CA GLU A 276 -0.38 -11.05 12.41
C GLU A 276 0.58 -9.88 12.62
N LEU A 277 0.14 -8.65 12.34
CA LEU A 277 0.94 -7.47 12.64
C LEU A 277 1.29 -7.36 14.12
N GLU A 278 0.32 -7.59 15.01
CA GLU A 278 0.51 -7.51 16.47
C GLU A 278 1.44 -8.62 16.97
N GLU A 279 1.32 -9.83 16.42
CA GLU A 279 2.26 -10.92 16.69
C GLU A 279 3.69 -10.55 16.28
N ARG A 280 3.86 -10.06 15.05
CA ARG A 280 5.14 -9.63 14.48
C ARG A 280 5.76 -8.48 15.25
N ALA A 281 4.96 -7.50 15.67
CA ALA A 281 5.41 -6.33 16.41
C ALA A 281 5.59 -6.57 17.92
N GLY A 282 5.14 -7.73 18.43
CA GLY A 282 5.15 -8.07 19.84
C GLY A 282 4.11 -7.30 20.67
N GLY A 283 3.01 -6.87 20.05
CA GLY A 283 1.90 -6.15 20.69
C GLY A 283 1.18 -5.18 19.76
N ASN A 284 0.23 -4.43 20.29
CA ASN A 284 -0.55 -3.44 19.57
C ASN A 284 0.28 -2.19 19.23
N ALA A 285 0.51 -1.91 17.96
CA ALA A 285 1.25 -0.73 17.48
C ALA A 285 0.38 0.51 17.22
N SER A 286 -0.93 0.46 17.51
CA SER A 286 -1.88 1.52 17.17
C SER A 286 -2.52 2.16 18.39
N TRP A 287 -2.85 3.45 18.30
CA TRP A 287 -3.48 4.21 19.37
C TRP A 287 -4.44 5.27 18.84
N ASN A 288 -5.40 5.68 19.71
CA ASN A 288 -6.31 6.80 19.45
C ASN A 288 -6.48 7.71 20.67
N THR A 289 -5.54 7.66 21.62
CA THR A 289 -5.60 8.42 22.88
C THR A 289 -5.61 9.94 22.69
N ASP A 290 -5.04 10.43 21.59
CA ASP A 290 -4.91 11.84 21.22
C ASP A 290 -5.91 12.27 20.13
N VAL A 291 -6.83 11.40 19.71
CA VAL A 291 -7.75 11.67 18.62
C VAL A 291 -8.98 12.43 19.11
N ASP A 292 -9.27 13.55 18.47
CA ASP A 292 -10.54 14.24 18.50
C ASP A 292 -11.33 13.88 17.23
N TYR A 293 -12.26 12.95 17.35
CA TYR A 293 -13.03 12.44 16.20
C TYR A 293 -13.90 13.51 15.53
N GLU A 294 -14.31 14.57 16.26
CA GLU A 294 -15.01 15.69 15.65
C GLU A 294 -14.10 16.47 14.69
N LYS A 295 -12.87 16.76 15.12
CA LYS A 295 -11.90 17.47 14.29
C LYS A 295 -11.41 16.60 13.13
N GLN A 296 -11.22 15.30 13.36
CA GLN A 296 -10.79 14.38 12.30
C GLN A 296 -11.87 14.26 11.23
N LEU A 297 -13.10 13.98 11.61
CA LEU A 297 -14.23 13.86 10.69
C LEU A 297 -14.47 15.14 9.86
N LYS A 298 -14.34 16.32 10.46
CA LYS A 298 -14.45 17.61 9.74
C LYS A 298 -13.38 17.81 8.67
N ARG A 299 -12.29 17.06 8.70
CA ARG A 299 -11.21 17.10 7.72
C ARG A 299 -11.37 16.05 6.62
N SER A 300 -12.21 15.05 6.84
CA SER A 300 -12.52 14.03 5.84
C SER A 300 -13.17 14.64 4.62
N ILE A 301 -12.81 14.11 3.45
CA ILE A 301 -13.45 14.46 2.16
C ILE A 301 -14.93 14.07 2.14
N ASP A 302 -15.35 13.09 2.95
CA ASP A 302 -16.72 12.56 3.03
C ASP A 302 -17.58 13.23 4.11
N TYR A 303 -17.09 14.30 4.75
CA TYR A 303 -17.83 14.97 5.83
C TYR A 303 -19.24 15.41 5.41
N ALA A 304 -19.40 15.94 4.19
CA ALA A 304 -20.70 16.39 3.68
C ALA A 304 -21.69 15.24 3.47
N GLU A 305 -21.19 14.10 3.02
CA GLU A 305 -21.94 12.86 2.89
C GLU A 305 -22.44 12.38 4.25
N VAL A 306 -21.56 12.26 5.24
CA VAL A 306 -21.90 11.86 6.60
C VAL A 306 -22.99 12.76 7.18
N GLN A 307 -22.86 14.10 7.04
CA GLN A 307 -23.88 15.05 7.52
C GLN A 307 -25.24 14.81 6.85
N ALA A 308 -25.27 14.59 5.54
CA ALA A 308 -26.49 14.37 4.79
C ALA A 308 -27.18 13.07 5.16
N LEU A 309 -26.43 11.97 5.29
CA LEU A 309 -26.96 10.67 5.66
C LEU A 309 -27.46 10.64 7.10
N TYR A 310 -26.75 11.27 8.05
CA TYR A 310 -27.22 11.43 9.43
C TYR A 310 -28.54 12.22 9.51
N LYS A 311 -28.63 13.33 8.77
CA LYS A 311 -29.86 14.11 8.66
C LYS A 311 -31.01 13.27 8.10
N LYS A 312 -30.78 12.53 7.01
CA LYS A 312 -31.76 11.63 6.37
C LYS A 312 -32.23 10.53 7.31
N ALA A 313 -31.32 9.99 8.12
CA ALA A 313 -31.60 8.92 9.08
C ALA A 313 -32.29 9.43 10.38
N GLY A 314 -32.40 10.72 10.57
CA GLY A 314 -32.92 11.32 11.81
C GLY A 314 -32.00 11.12 13.02
N LEU A 315 -30.67 10.94 12.77
CA LEU A 315 -29.67 10.77 13.80
C LEU A 315 -28.97 12.09 14.13
N SER A 316 -28.46 12.18 15.36
CA SER A 316 -27.58 13.26 15.80
C SER A 316 -26.12 12.87 15.57
N LEU A 317 -25.46 13.43 14.56
CA LEU A 317 -24.02 13.24 14.32
C LEU A 317 -23.20 13.66 15.55
N ASN A 318 -23.56 14.79 16.20
CA ASN A 318 -22.87 15.26 17.39
C ASN A 318 -22.98 14.27 18.58
N ALA A 319 -24.09 13.54 18.69
CA ALA A 319 -24.24 12.52 19.73
C ALA A 319 -23.31 11.32 19.48
N ASP A 320 -23.23 10.81 18.26
CA ASP A 320 -22.36 9.70 17.92
C ASP A 320 -20.88 10.10 18.03
N VAL A 321 -20.50 11.29 17.54
CA VAL A 321 -19.12 11.82 17.71
C VAL A 321 -18.77 12.01 19.20
N LYS A 322 -19.70 12.49 20.02
CA LYS A 322 -19.51 12.58 21.49
C LYS A 322 -19.32 11.19 22.09
N THR A 323 -20.07 10.20 21.63
CA THR A 323 -19.92 8.79 22.05
C THR A 323 -18.51 8.30 21.72
N LEU A 324 -18.02 8.50 20.50
CA LEU A 324 -16.65 8.15 20.10
C LEU A 324 -15.61 8.85 20.96
N ASN A 325 -15.79 10.17 21.20
CA ASN A 325 -14.86 10.97 21.99
C ASN A 325 -14.86 10.58 23.48
N SER A 326 -15.93 9.98 23.99
CA SER A 326 -16.07 9.55 25.38
C SER A 326 -15.77 8.07 25.62
N ALA A 327 -15.69 7.26 24.55
CA ALA A 327 -15.39 5.85 24.65
C ALA A 327 -13.97 5.59 25.17
N LYS A 328 -13.75 4.43 25.79
CA LYS A 328 -12.43 4.03 26.28
C LYS A 328 -11.41 4.02 25.15
N ARG A 329 -10.35 4.81 25.28
CA ARG A 329 -9.30 4.94 24.29
C ARG A 329 -8.35 3.75 24.30
N ILE A 330 -7.73 3.50 23.16
CA ILE A 330 -6.74 2.47 22.95
C ILE A 330 -5.38 3.14 22.98
N ALA A 331 -4.49 2.62 23.81
CA ALA A 331 -3.07 2.98 23.85
C ALA A 331 -2.26 1.91 23.13
N ALA A 332 -1.15 2.31 22.54
CA ALA A 332 -0.23 1.38 21.90
C ALA A 332 0.81 0.83 22.90
N ASP A 333 1.38 -0.33 22.55
CA ASP A 333 2.57 -0.87 23.19
C ASP A 333 3.83 -0.21 22.60
N HIS A 334 4.66 0.37 23.43
CA HIS A 334 5.86 1.10 23.00
C HIS A 334 6.81 0.25 22.14
N GLY A 335 6.98 -1.02 22.49
CA GLY A 335 7.80 -1.95 21.72
C GLY A 335 7.27 -2.15 20.31
N ALA A 336 5.95 -2.32 20.17
CA ALA A 336 5.29 -2.52 18.90
C ALA A 336 5.35 -1.26 17.99
N VAL A 337 5.14 -0.07 18.56
CA VAL A 337 5.33 1.20 17.82
C VAL A 337 6.77 1.35 17.37
N SER A 338 7.74 1.02 18.25
CA SER A 338 9.17 1.07 17.91
C SER A 338 9.51 0.12 16.76
N TYR A 339 8.94 -1.10 16.75
CA TYR A 339 9.11 -2.06 15.67
C TYR A 339 8.63 -1.48 14.34
N LEU A 340 7.39 -0.99 14.26
CA LEU A 340 6.87 -0.39 13.03
C LEU A 340 7.68 0.82 12.58
N SER A 341 8.07 1.69 13.51
CA SER A 341 8.83 2.90 13.20
C SER A 341 10.24 2.62 12.71
N GLN A 342 10.87 1.53 13.17
CA GLN A 342 12.20 1.09 12.72
C GLN A 342 12.16 0.40 11.35
N ASN A 343 11.00 -0.13 10.98
CA ASN A 343 10.77 -0.79 9.71
C ASN A 343 10.00 0.13 8.75
N ILE A 344 10.54 1.25 8.45
CA ILE A 344 10.11 2.39 7.65
C ILE A 344 9.20 3.37 8.41
N SER A 345 9.82 4.50 8.77
CA SER A 345 9.14 5.79 8.99
C SER A 345 9.77 6.81 8.07
N PHE A 346 8.95 7.44 7.25
CA PHE A 346 9.47 8.44 6.32
C PHE A 346 9.84 9.73 7.03
N ASN A 347 11.06 10.19 6.78
CA ASN A 347 11.60 11.43 7.31
C ASN A 347 11.80 12.51 6.23
N GLY A 348 11.53 12.15 4.96
CA GLY A 348 11.69 13.01 3.81
C GLY A 348 13.13 13.26 3.36
N ASP A 349 14.13 12.67 4.02
CA ASP A 349 15.55 12.83 3.66
C ASP A 349 15.93 11.91 2.48
N ILE A 350 15.22 12.08 1.35
CA ILE A 350 15.53 11.39 0.11
C ILE A 350 16.74 12.02 -0.57
N LYS A 351 17.55 11.20 -1.24
CA LYS A 351 18.80 11.64 -1.93
C LYS A 351 18.76 11.38 -3.43
N VAL A 352 17.75 10.66 -3.88
CA VAL A 352 17.56 10.28 -5.28
C VAL A 352 16.14 10.63 -5.72
N PRO A 353 15.88 10.80 -7.03
CA PRO A 353 14.55 11.06 -7.55
C PRO A 353 13.53 9.98 -7.19
N VAL A 354 12.35 10.39 -6.76
CA VAL A 354 11.20 9.53 -6.48
C VAL A 354 10.00 10.04 -7.28
N LEU A 355 9.41 9.16 -8.08
CA LEU A 355 8.17 9.43 -8.80
C LEU A 355 7.09 8.48 -8.26
N THR A 356 6.07 9.00 -7.58
CA THR A 356 4.97 8.17 -7.10
C THR A 356 3.80 8.13 -8.06
N VAL A 357 3.04 7.03 -8.06
CA VAL A 357 1.81 6.88 -8.83
C VAL A 357 0.71 6.38 -7.93
N HIS A 358 -0.46 7.04 -7.93
CA HIS A 358 -1.59 6.62 -7.10
C HIS A 358 -2.92 6.74 -7.85
N THR A 359 -3.86 5.82 -7.62
CA THR A 359 -5.23 5.94 -8.14
C THR A 359 -6.03 6.89 -7.24
N THR A 360 -6.81 7.80 -7.85
CA THR A 360 -7.57 8.80 -7.08
C THR A 360 -8.74 8.21 -6.28
N GLY A 361 -9.19 7.01 -6.67
CA GLY A 361 -10.27 6.26 -6.03
C GLY A 361 -9.79 5.00 -5.32
N ASP A 362 -8.58 5.02 -4.74
CA ASP A 362 -8.07 3.90 -3.94
C ASP A 362 -8.90 3.73 -2.66
N ASP A 363 -9.43 2.54 -2.45
CA ASP A 363 -10.35 2.20 -1.36
C ASP A 363 -9.68 1.38 -0.24
N ILE A 364 -8.37 1.09 -0.37
CA ILE A 364 -7.58 0.35 0.62
C ILE A 364 -6.48 1.23 1.22
N VAL A 365 -5.64 1.82 0.36
CA VAL A 365 -4.61 2.78 0.74
C VAL A 365 -5.01 4.15 0.19
N SER A 366 -5.63 4.96 1.03
CA SER A 366 -6.18 6.23 0.59
C SER A 366 -5.14 7.10 -0.12
N VAL A 367 -5.54 7.80 -1.19
CA VAL A 367 -4.64 8.68 -1.97
C VAL A 367 -4.01 9.78 -1.11
N GLN A 368 -4.56 10.06 0.07
CA GLN A 368 -4.03 10.99 1.06
C GLN A 368 -2.67 10.55 1.64
N ASN A 369 -2.28 9.27 1.48
CA ASN A 369 -0.92 8.79 1.77
C ASN A 369 0.14 9.58 1.00
N GLU A 370 -0.17 10.00 -0.23
CA GLU A 370 0.70 10.85 -1.05
C GLU A 370 0.95 12.21 -0.40
N GLN A 371 -0.10 12.84 0.17
CA GLN A 371 0.06 14.12 0.86
C GLN A 371 0.91 13.97 2.14
N ALA A 372 0.77 12.85 2.87
CA ALA A 372 1.60 12.58 4.03
C ALA A 372 3.09 12.50 3.66
N TYR A 373 3.41 11.83 2.55
CA TYR A 373 4.79 11.72 2.05
C TYR A 373 5.33 13.07 1.55
N ALA A 374 4.55 13.80 0.73
CA ALA A 374 4.93 15.13 0.28
C ALA A 374 5.24 16.07 1.46
N ALA A 375 4.44 16.00 2.53
CA ALA A 375 4.63 16.84 3.71
C ALA A 375 5.96 16.57 4.44
N VAL A 376 6.41 15.32 4.54
CA VAL A 376 7.71 15.01 5.17
C VAL A 376 8.88 15.35 4.25
N VAL A 377 8.75 15.14 2.93
CA VAL A 377 9.76 15.53 1.94
C VAL A 377 9.92 17.06 1.90
N HIS A 378 8.81 17.81 1.90
CA HIS A 378 8.83 19.25 2.00
C HIS A 378 9.50 19.75 3.30
N ALA A 379 9.16 19.12 4.43
CA ALA A 379 9.77 19.47 5.72
C ALA A 379 11.29 19.21 5.76
N ALA A 380 11.78 18.29 4.94
CA ALA A 380 13.20 17.99 4.76
C ALA A 380 13.86 18.83 3.64
N HIS A 381 13.12 19.71 2.96
CA HIS A 381 13.58 20.55 1.84
C HIS A 381 14.09 19.76 0.63
N ASN A 382 13.48 18.62 0.33
CA ASN A 382 13.84 17.73 -0.78
C ASN A 382 12.79 17.72 -1.90
N ASP A 383 11.94 18.73 -1.99
CA ASP A 383 10.83 18.85 -2.98
C ASP A 383 11.30 18.66 -4.44
N SER A 384 12.54 19.05 -4.74
CA SER A 384 13.10 18.91 -6.09
C SER A 384 13.31 17.45 -6.51
N LEU A 385 13.35 16.51 -5.56
CA LEU A 385 13.54 15.09 -5.80
C LEU A 385 12.23 14.30 -5.86
N LEU A 386 11.09 14.90 -5.49
CA LEU A 386 9.80 14.21 -5.49
C LEU A 386 8.89 14.74 -6.61
N ARG A 387 8.28 13.81 -7.34
CA ARG A 387 7.09 14.08 -8.18
C ARG A 387 6.02 13.05 -7.87
N GLN A 388 4.76 13.49 -7.89
CA GLN A 388 3.61 12.64 -7.60
C GLN A 388 2.63 12.72 -8.77
N THR A 389 2.23 11.57 -9.29
CA THR A 389 1.32 11.44 -10.42
C THR A 389 0.10 10.64 -10.03
N PHE A 390 -1.04 10.97 -10.61
CA PHE A 390 -2.32 10.40 -10.20
C PHE A 390 -3.09 9.88 -11.41
N VAL A 391 -3.63 8.67 -11.27
CA VAL A 391 -4.50 8.04 -12.26
C VAL A 391 -5.95 8.17 -11.79
N HIS A 392 -6.80 8.80 -12.61
CA HIS A 392 -8.24 8.95 -12.31
C HIS A 392 -8.98 7.64 -12.54
N ARG A 393 -8.90 6.77 -11.53
CA ARG A 393 -9.52 5.44 -11.56
C ARG A 393 -9.85 4.95 -10.16
N ALA A 394 -10.88 4.10 -10.07
CA ALA A 394 -11.27 3.42 -8.85
C ALA A 394 -10.37 2.23 -8.52
N GLY A 395 -10.29 1.93 -7.23
CA GLY A 395 -9.69 0.72 -6.67
C GLY A 395 -8.20 0.81 -6.47
N HIS A 396 -7.72 -0.06 -5.60
CA HIS A 396 -6.33 -0.12 -5.17
C HIS A 396 -5.42 -0.66 -6.26
N CYS A 397 -4.38 0.08 -6.60
CA CYS A 397 -3.37 -0.30 -7.61
C CYS A 397 -3.92 -0.62 -9.01
N ASN A 398 -5.07 -0.11 -9.37
CA ASN A 398 -5.70 -0.34 -10.67
C ASN A 398 -5.03 0.48 -11.78
N PHE A 399 -3.79 0.14 -12.10
CA PHE A 399 -3.04 0.72 -13.22
C PHE A 399 -3.08 -0.21 -14.43
N THR A 400 -3.08 0.35 -15.64
CA THR A 400 -2.76 -0.42 -16.84
C THR A 400 -1.24 -0.61 -16.94
N SER A 401 -0.82 -1.62 -17.69
CA SER A 401 0.61 -1.79 -17.99
C SER A 401 1.19 -0.55 -18.68
N ALA A 402 0.40 0.13 -19.53
CA ALA A 402 0.81 1.36 -20.20
C ALA A 402 1.09 2.50 -19.21
N GLU A 403 0.24 2.69 -18.21
CA GLU A 403 0.44 3.72 -17.18
C GLU A 403 1.68 3.43 -16.33
N THR A 404 1.88 2.17 -15.94
CA THR A 404 3.08 1.75 -15.22
C THR A 404 4.35 1.99 -16.04
N ILE A 405 4.36 1.61 -17.33
CA ILE A 405 5.48 1.81 -18.23
C ILE A 405 5.77 3.31 -18.42
N ALA A 406 4.75 4.15 -18.63
CA ALA A 406 4.92 5.58 -18.78
C ALA A 406 5.58 6.22 -17.54
N ALA A 407 5.16 5.85 -16.33
CA ALA A 407 5.77 6.33 -15.10
C ALA A 407 7.25 5.87 -14.95
N LEU A 408 7.54 4.60 -15.28
CA LEU A 408 8.93 4.10 -15.26
C LEU A 408 9.80 4.84 -16.28
N GLN A 409 9.28 5.12 -17.49
CA GLN A 409 9.99 5.89 -18.52
C GLN A 409 10.21 7.35 -18.09
N ALA A 410 9.26 8.00 -17.44
CA ALA A 410 9.42 9.36 -16.92
C ALA A 410 10.55 9.44 -15.86
N LEU A 411 10.66 8.44 -14.96
CA LEU A 411 11.80 8.38 -14.04
C LEU A 411 13.12 8.12 -14.78
N ILE A 412 13.15 7.22 -15.77
CA ILE A 412 14.35 6.98 -16.58
C ILE A 412 14.79 8.27 -17.26
N HIS A 413 13.86 9.02 -17.87
CA HIS A 413 14.15 10.31 -18.48
C HIS A 413 14.78 11.29 -17.47
N ARG A 414 14.21 11.40 -16.27
CA ARG A 414 14.78 12.20 -15.17
C ARG A 414 16.20 11.80 -14.81
N LEU A 415 16.49 10.49 -14.82
CA LEU A 415 17.84 9.97 -14.51
C LEU A 415 18.84 10.23 -15.65
N ASP A 416 18.39 10.24 -16.89
CA ASP A 416 19.21 10.45 -18.07
C ASP A 416 19.55 11.95 -18.29
N THR A 417 18.58 12.84 -18.04
CA THR A 417 18.69 14.27 -18.34
C THR A 417 19.07 15.14 -17.13
N GLY A 418 18.72 14.68 -15.93
CA GLY A 418 18.83 15.48 -14.71
C GLY A 418 17.62 16.39 -14.46
N GLU A 419 16.66 16.46 -15.37
CA GLU A 419 15.49 17.35 -15.29
C GLU A 419 14.18 16.57 -15.22
N TRP A 420 13.18 17.16 -14.53
CA TRP A 420 11.84 16.60 -14.50
C TRP A 420 11.06 17.12 -15.72
N GLU A 421 11.04 16.31 -16.77
CA GLU A 421 10.26 16.52 -17.98
C GLU A 421 9.48 15.23 -18.30
N GLY A 422 8.36 15.33 -19.01
CA GLY A 422 7.57 14.18 -19.45
C GLY A 422 6.83 13.44 -18.31
N PHE A 423 6.60 14.11 -17.17
CA PHE A 423 5.88 13.55 -16.01
C PHE A 423 4.51 14.22 -15.77
N GLU A 424 4.19 15.29 -16.51
CA GLU A 424 2.88 15.92 -16.41
C GLU A 424 1.80 14.95 -16.95
N PRO A 425 0.55 15.05 -16.51
CA PRO A 425 -0.51 14.14 -16.93
C PRO A 425 -0.67 14.01 -18.45
N GLU A 426 -0.51 15.11 -19.18
CA GLU A 426 -0.59 15.16 -20.63
C GLU A 426 0.50 14.31 -21.27
N ASP A 427 1.76 14.47 -20.83
CA ASP A 427 2.92 13.74 -21.34
C ASP A 427 2.82 12.25 -21.03
N LEU A 428 2.40 11.91 -19.80
CA LEU A 428 2.23 10.52 -19.37
C LEU A 428 1.10 9.82 -20.13
N ASN A 429 0.00 10.53 -20.40
CA ASN A 429 -1.11 10.01 -21.20
C ASN A 429 -0.68 9.82 -22.67
N GLU A 430 0.09 10.73 -23.26
CA GLU A 430 0.66 10.59 -24.59
C GLU A 430 1.58 9.37 -24.65
N THR A 431 2.57 9.30 -23.75
CA THR A 431 3.51 8.18 -23.65
C THR A 431 2.78 6.83 -23.51
N ALA A 432 1.75 6.75 -22.66
CA ALA A 432 0.96 5.53 -22.48
C ALA A 432 0.14 5.19 -23.71
N SER A 433 -0.40 6.19 -24.43
CA SER A 433 -1.22 5.98 -25.64
C SER A 433 -0.40 5.51 -26.85
N ASP A 434 0.89 5.86 -26.89
CA ASP A 434 1.81 5.44 -27.95
C ASP A 434 2.20 3.95 -27.84
N LEU A 435 1.95 3.34 -26.68
CA LEU A 435 2.15 1.91 -26.51
C LEU A 435 1.06 1.08 -27.22
N ALA A 436 1.43 -0.13 -27.62
CA ALA A 436 0.49 -1.04 -28.26
C ALA A 436 -0.76 -1.27 -27.39
N ARG A 437 -1.92 -1.40 -28.03
CA ARG A 437 -3.23 -1.53 -27.36
C ARG A 437 -3.28 -2.60 -26.27
N VAL A 438 -2.46 -3.66 -26.37
CA VAL A 438 -2.40 -4.74 -25.35
C VAL A 438 -2.01 -4.22 -23.98
N TYR A 439 -1.26 -3.14 -23.90
CA TYR A 439 -0.84 -2.52 -22.64
C TYR A 439 -1.94 -1.69 -21.97
N ASN A 440 -3.03 -1.41 -22.66
CA ASN A 440 -4.15 -0.59 -22.18
C ASN A 440 -5.29 -1.42 -21.58
N PHE A 441 -4.96 -2.51 -20.88
CA PHE A 441 -5.91 -3.31 -20.11
C PHE A 441 -5.47 -3.36 -18.64
N LEU A 442 -6.43 -3.33 -17.72
CA LEU A 442 -6.14 -3.41 -16.28
C LEU A 442 -5.57 -4.77 -15.88
N PHE A 443 -5.98 -5.82 -16.57
CA PHE A 443 -5.47 -7.19 -16.40
C PHE A 443 -5.76 -8.01 -17.65
N ILE A 444 -5.04 -9.11 -17.80
CA ILE A 444 -5.24 -10.04 -18.91
C ILE A 444 -6.67 -10.62 -18.82
N GLY A 445 -7.47 -10.43 -19.89
CA GLY A 445 -8.87 -10.86 -19.91
C GLY A 445 -9.87 -9.82 -19.41
N ALA A 446 -9.43 -8.59 -19.11
CA ALA A 446 -10.35 -7.49 -18.83
C ALA A 446 -11.36 -7.29 -19.97
N PRO A 447 -12.63 -6.91 -19.66
CA PRO A 447 -13.72 -6.87 -20.65
C PRO A 447 -13.52 -5.79 -21.72
N ALA A 448 -12.76 -4.74 -21.41
CA ALA A 448 -12.49 -3.62 -22.31
C ALA A 448 -11.12 -3.01 -22.03
N PRO A 449 -10.51 -2.32 -22.99
CA PRO A 449 -9.36 -1.47 -22.76
C PRO A 449 -9.74 -0.34 -21.79
N SER A 450 -8.81 0.02 -20.93
CA SER A 450 -8.91 1.19 -20.05
C SER A 450 -7.87 2.21 -20.55
N PRO A 451 -8.28 3.26 -21.24
CA PRO A 451 -7.36 4.29 -21.65
C PRO A 451 -6.60 4.87 -20.47
N SER A 452 -5.38 5.30 -20.70
CA SER A 452 -4.58 6.03 -19.72
C SER A 452 -5.35 7.26 -19.23
N SER A 453 -5.32 7.51 -17.93
CA SER A 453 -6.11 8.56 -17.29
C SER A 453 -5.34 9.29 -16.20
N PHE A 454 -4.09 9.65 -16.47
CA PHE A 454 -3.35 10.56 -15.61
C PHE A 454 -4.04 11.92 -15.56
N VAL A 455 -4.10 12.51 -14.37
CA VAL A 455 -4.78 13.79 -14.12
C VAL A 455 -3.99 14.64 -13.13
N HIS A 456 -4.14 15.96 -13.23
CA HIS A 456 -3.75 16.85 -12.14
C HIS A 456 -4.66 16.60 -10.94
N TYR A 457 -4.08 16.26 -9.82
CA TYR A 457 -4.81 16.00 -8.60
C TYR A 457 -4.02 16.47 -7.38
N THR A 458 -4.70 16.98 -6.39
CA THR A 458 -4.10 17.36 -5.10
C THR A 458 -4.82 16.62 -3.99
N PRO A 459 -4.20 15.62 -3.38
CA PRO A 459 -4.81 14.87 -2.28
C PRO A 459 -5.13 15.79 -1.09
N ALA A 460 -6.27 15.54 -0.46
CA ALA A 460 -6.58 16.17 0.82
C ALA A 460 -5.53 15.76 1.90
N PRO A 461 -5.41 16.51 2.98
CA PRO A 461 -4.49 16.17 4.05
C PRO A 461 -4.83 14.82 4.69
N PHE A 462 -3.82 13.98 4.89
CA PHE A 462 -3.97 12.72 5.60
C PHE A 462 -4.62 12.94 6.98
N LEU A 463 -5.57 12.11 7.35
CA LEU A 463 -6.41 12.35 8.53
C LEU A 463 -5.62 12.22 9.84
N ARG A 464 -4.67 11.30 9.89
CA ARG A 464 -3.76 11.18 11.03
C ARG A 464 -2.55 12.11 10.86
N ARG A 465 -2.13 12.76 11.91
CA ARG A 465 -0.91 13.55 11.88
C ARG A 465 0.31 12.63 11.80
N SER A 466 1.26 12.96 10.92
CA SER A 466 2.55 12.28 10.94
C SER A 466 3.27 12.53 12.28
N ILE A 467 3.98 11.54 12.76
CA ILE A 467 4.75 11.62 14.03
C ILE A 467 5.74 12.81 14.02
N LEU A 468 6.27 13.17 12.85
CA LEU A 468 7.18 14.31 12.68
C LEU A 468 6.51 15.68 12.87
N LEU A 469 5.23 15.84 12.50
CA LEU A 469 4.49 17.09 12.71
C LEU A 469 4.15 17.33 14.19
N ILE A 470 3.94 16.29 14.97
CA ILE A 470 3.68 16.41 16.43
C ILE A 470 4.86 17.06 17.15
N LYS A 471 6.09 16.83 16.71
CA LYS A 471 7.31 17.39 17.31
C LYS A 471 7.46 18.91 17.15
N ARG A 472 6.92 19.50 16.07
CA ARG A 472 7.05 20.95 15.78
C ARG A 472 6.07 21.84 16.54
N THR A 473 5.00 21.32 17.08
CA THR A 473 3.93 22.12 17.71
C THR A 473 4.07 22.32 19.21
N GLY A 474 5.17 21.90 19.86
CA GLY A 474 5.60 22.34 21.19
C GLY A 474 4.56 22.27 22.30
N ALA A 475 3.71 21.26 22.36
CA ALA A 475 2.80 21.05 23.49
C ALA A 475 3.41 20.01 24.43
N ASN A 476 3.51 20.37 25.71
CA ASN A 476 3.83 19.49 26.84
C ASN A 476 2.95 18.24 26.81
N SER A 477 3.40 17.20 26.16
CA SER A 477 2.94 15.84 26.39
C SER A 477 4.17 14.97 26.42
N ASP A 478 4.31 14.25 27.51
CA ASP A 478 5.42 13.36 27.79
C ASP A 478 5.80 12.52 26.58
N ALA A 479 7.08 12.50 26.34
CA ALA A 479 7.81 11.90 25.23
C ALA A 479 7.50 10.41 24.97
N LEU A 480 6.27 10.08 24.63
CA LEU A 480 5.82 8.68 24.50
C LEU A 480 6.14 8.02 23.17
N TYR A 481 6.48 8.78 22.11
CA TYR A 481 6.53 8.23 20.75
C TYR A 481 7.66 8.80 19.89
N TRP A 482 8.84 8.98 20.49
CA TRP A 482 9.96 9.53 19.77
C TRP A 482 11.17 8.61 19.75
N VAL A 483 11.55 8.14 18.57
CA VAL A 483 12.92 7.70 18.26
C VAL A 483 13.47 8.66 17.22
N PRO A 484 14.53 9.44 17.50
CA PRO A 484 15.13 10.32 16.51
C PRO A 484 15.67 9.52 15.34
N ALA A 485 15.37 9.96 14.10
CA ALA A 485 15.96 9.40 12.88
C ALA A 485 17.50 9.35 12.95
N ALA A 486 18.12 10.30 13.65
CA ALA A 486 19.57 10.31 13.92
C ALA A 486 20.05 9.19 14.86
N GLN A 487 19.20 8.67 15.76
CA GLN A 487 19.57 7.55 16.65
C GLN A 487 19.33 6.18 15.98
N SER A 488 18.38 6.08 15.05
CA SER A 488 18.18 4.87 14.26
C SER A 488 19.38 4.61 13.33
N ARG A 489 19.92 5.64 12.71
CA ARG A 489 21.15 5.56 11.88
C ARG A 489 22.38 5.14 12.69
N ALA A 490 22.56 5.71 13.87
CA ALA A 490 23.71 5.36 14.75
C ALA A 490 23.58 3.93 15.32
N ARG A 491 22.36 3.48 15.66
CA ARG A 491 22.11 2.10 16.13
C ARG A 491 22.22 1.08 15.00
N TRP A 492 21.75 1.40 13.79
CA TRP A 492 21.86 0.51 12.64
C TRP A 492 23.31 0.36 12.19
N GLN A 493 24.08 1.46 12.10
CA GLN A 493 25.53 1.41 11.81
C GLN A 493 26.28 0.67 12.92
N HIS A 494 25.92 0.84 14.19
CA HIS A 494 26.52 0.11 15.29
C HIS A 494 26.18 -1.38 15.26
N LYS A 495 24.94 -1.75 14.90
CA LYS A 495 24.49 -3.13 14.73
C LYS A 495 25.21 -3.79 13.55
N LYS A 496 25.29 -3.13 12.39
CA LYS A 496 26.02 -3.61 11.20
C LYS A 496 27.52 -3.82 11.51
N MET A 497 28.11 -2.92 12.29
CA MET A 497 29.51 -3.04 12.72
C MET A 497 29.70 -4.19 13.73
N MET A 498 28.74 -4.49 14.56
CA MET A 498 28.77 -5.61 15.51
C MET A 498 28.54 -6.95 14.81
N GLU A 499 27.65 -7.00 13.82
CA GLU A 499 27.43 -8.18 12.97
C GLU A 499 28.68 -8.49 12.12
N GLN A 500 29.30 -7.51 11.48
CA GLN A 500 30.57 -7.69 10.76
C GLN A 500 31.73 -8.16 11.66
N LYS A 501 31.78 -7.71 12.92
CA LYS A 501 32.77 -8.20 13.89
C LYS A 501 32.50 -9.64 14.32
N SER A 502 31.23 -10.02 14.45
CA SER A 502 30.83 -11.39 14.77
C SER A 502 31.16 -12.37 13.65
N ASP A 503 30.97 -11.98 12.39
CA ASP A 503 31.30 -12.79 11.22
C ASP A 503 32.82 -12.90 11.03
N GLN A 504 33.58 -11.84 11.26
CA GLN A 504 35.06 -11.91 11.25
C GLN A 504 35.61 -12.80 12.37
N GLN A 505 34.96 -12.86 13.54
CA GLN A 505 35.35 -13.80 14.61
C GLN A 505 34.96 -15.25 14.29
N ARG A 506 33.88 -15.50 13.56
CA ARG A 506 33.49 -16.84 13.09
C ARG A 506 34.43 -17.37 12.02
N VAL A 507 34.83 -16.52 11.06
CA VAL A 507 35.83 -16.89 10.02
C VAL A 507 37.22 -17.14 10.61
N GLY A 508 37.58 -16.44 11.67
CA GLY A 508 38.87 -16.64 12.38
C GLY A 508 38.95 -17.90 13.23
N LEU A 509 37.80 -18.55 13.56
CA LEU A 509 37.73 -19.81 14.34
C LEU A 509 37.72 -21.07 13.46
N VAL A 510 37.51 -20.95 12.16
CA VAL A 510 37.57 -22.07 11.19
C VAL A 510 38.94 -22.23 10.56
N ALA A 511 39.87 -21.26 10.80
CA ALA A 511 41.24 -21.27 10.26
C ALA A 511 42.33 -21.58 11.32
N ARG A 512 41.97 -22.28 12.40
CA ARG A 512 42.95 -22.83 13.37
C ARG A 512 42.69 -24.31 13.61
#